data_9349dc7933d7cd66f2e6f9b674b6a323
#
_entry.id   9349dc7933d7cd66f2e6f9b674b6a323
#
_cell.length_a   1.000
_cell.length_b   1.000
_cell.length_c   1.000
_cell.angle_alpha   90.00
_cell.angle_beta   90.00
_cell.angle_gamma   90.00
#
_symmetry.space_group_name_H-M   'P 1'
#
loop_
_entity.id
_entity.type
_entity.pdbx_description
1 polymer ?
#
loop_
_entity_poly.entity_id
_entity_poly.type
_entity_poly.pdbx_seq_one_letter_code
_entity_poly.pdbx_strand_id
1 'polypeptide(L)'
;LLLSCHFLTLELNARCFGLVRPVVGVYRPNTNPVLEYAQYHGRCASNKYLVDRMDVKGMIKALRNGDALWYAPDHDYGSHASVFVPYFAVEQAATITGTATLARVKNTVTLPCYNIRTSEGYTLHIGAPLADYPSGDDLADAARANREIEAAVRKAPEQYMWLHRRFKTRPNPEDAGYY
;
A
#
# COMPACT_ATOMS: atom_id res chain seq x y z
N LEU A 1 -6.56 -4.55 -7.90
CA LEU A 1 -5.92 -3.96 -6.72
C LEU A 1 -4.41 -3.99 -6.90
N LEU A 2 -3.75 -2.84 -6.84
CA LEU A 2 -2.30 -2.72 -6.91
C LEU A 2 -1.76 -2.65 -5.48
N LEU A 3 -1.20 -3.76 -4.99
CA LEU A 3 -0.57 -3.87 -3.68
C LEU A 3 0.83 -3.27 -3.74
N SER A 4 1.02 -2.12 -3.15
CA SER A 4 2.27 -1.37 -3.17
C SER A 4 2.82 -1.12 -1.77
N CYS A 5 3.92 -0.38 -1.68
CA CYS A 5 4.53 0.06 -0.44
C CYS A 5 5.23 1.41 -0.61
N HIS A 6 5.63 2.01 0.51
CA HIS A 6 6.20 3.36 0.51
C HIS A 6 7.71 3.35 0.24
N PHE A 7 8.07 3.22 -1.03
CA PHE A 7 9.41 3.59 -1.49
C PHE A 7 9.55 5.12 -1.58
N LEU A 8 10.77 5.64 -1.45
CA LEU A 8 11.07 7.07 -1.61
C LEU A 8 10.76 7.58 -3.03
N THR A 9 10.55 6.67 -3.97
CA THR A 9 10.15 6.95 -5.37
C THR A 9 8.62 7.00 -5.57
N LEU A 10 7.83 7.06 -4.49
CA LEU A 10 6.36 6.94 -4.52
C LEU A 10 5.69 7.92 -5.50
N GLU A 11 6.11 9.17 -5.54
CA GLU A 11 5.53 10.17 -6.46
C GLU A 11 5.81 9.83 -7.93
N LEU A 12 6.98 9.28 -8.23
CA LEU A 12 7.31 8.78 -9.56
C LEU A 12 6.52 7.52 -9.90
N ASN A 13 6.23 6.66 -8.92
CA ASN A 13 5.36 5.51 -9.12
C ASN A 13 3.97 5.93 -9.66
N ALA A 14 3.35 6.91 -9.00
CA ALA A 14 2.07 7.46 -9.47
C ALA A 14 2.15 8.00 -10.90
N ARG A 15 3.26 8.67 -11.25
CA ARG A 15 3.49 9.19 -12.61
C ARG A 15 3.69 8.07 -13.62
N CYS A 16 4.48 7.05 -13.30
CA CYS A 16 4.75 5.90 -14.17
C CYS A 16 3.46 5.14 -14.52
N PHE A 17 2.60 4.90 -13.51
CA PHE A 17 1.29 4.30 -13.78
C PHE A 17 0.46 5.16 -14.72
N GLY A 18 0.38 6.47 -14.47
CA GLY A 18 -0.40 7.38 -15.28
C GLY A 18 0.03 7.43 -16.77
N LEU A 19 1.29 7.14 -17.06
CA LEU A 19 1.79 7.06 -18.45
C LEU A 19 1.37 5.78 -19.17
N VAL A 20 1.16 4.69 -18.42
CA VAL A 20 0.76 3.38 -18.98
C VAL A 20 -0.77 3.22 -18.91
N ARG A 21 -1.33 3.39 -17.74
CA ARG A 21 -2.77 3.30 -17.48
C ARG A 21 -3.12 4.13 -16.25
N PRO A 22 -3.91 5.20 -16.36
CA PRO A 22 -4.34 5.99 -15.22
C PRO A 22 -5.03 5.15 -14.15
N VAL A 23 -4.61 5.30 -12.90
CA VAL A 23 -5.11 4.55 -11.75
C VAL A 23 -5.88 5.47 -10.80
N VAL A 24 -6.58 4.88 -9.84
CA VAL A 24 -7.11 5.57 -8.67
C VAL A 24 -6.12 5.41 -7.53
N GLY A 25 -5.65 6.49 -6.93
CA GLY A 25 -4.70 6.46 -5.82
C GLY A 25 -5.38 6.61 -4.47
N VAL A 26 -5.05 5.74 -3.51
CA VAL A 26 -5.44 5.96 -2.11
C VAL A 26 -4.39 6.85 -1.45
N TYR A 27 -4.84 7.92 -0.78
CA TYR A 27 -3.93 8.88 -0.17
C TYR A 27 -4.46 9.44 1.15
N ARG A 28 -3.62 10.12 1.87
CA ARG A 28 -4.00 10.95 3.01
C ARG A 28 -3.95 12.41 2.58
N PRO A 29 -5.06 13.16 2.67
CA PRO A 29 -5.05 14.60 2.46
C PRO A 29 -4.05 15.32 3.37
N ASN A 30 -3.35 16.30 2.84
CA ASN A 30 -2.40 17.08 3.61
C ASN A 30 -3.12 18.16 4.41
N THR A 31 -2.68 18.40 5.65
CA THR A 31 -3.26 19.46 6.49
C THR A 31 -2.88 20.88 6.03
N ASN A 32 -1.76 21.01 5.32
CA ASN A 32 -1.36 22.27 4.72
C ASN A 32 -2.05 22.42 3.35
N PRO A 33 -2.90 23.43 3.11
CA PRO A 33 -3.69 23.53 1.88
C PRO A 33 -2.84 23.74 0.61
N VAL A 34 -1.67 24.38 0.72
CA VAL A 34 -0.77 24.57 -0.42
C VAL A 34 -0.13 23.25 -0.83
N LEU A 35 0.33 22.46 0.15
CA LEU A 35 0.88 21.13 -0.11
C LEU A 35 -0.21 20.18 -0.60
N GLU A 36 -1.42 20.26 -0.06
CA GLU A 36 -2.57 19.48 -0.53
C GLU A 36 -2.88 19.80 -1.98
N TYR A 37 -2.95 21.07 -2.34
CA TYR A 37 -3.19 21.48 -3.72
C TYR A 37 -2.12 20.89 -4.67
N ALA A 38 -0.85 21.07 -4.33
CA ALA A 38 0.25 20.57 -5.16
C ALA A 38 0.23 19.04 -5.28
N GLN A 39 0.02 18.33 -4.16
CA GLN A 39 -0.02 16.86 -4.13
C GLN A 39 -1.21 16.31 -4.92
N TYR A 40 -2.41 16.83 -4.66
CA TYR A 40 -3.64 16.37 -5.32
C TYR A 40 -3.57 16.59 -6.83
N HIS A 41 -3.31 17.82 -7.25
CA HIS A 41 -3.26 18.17 -8.68
C HIS A 41 -2.09 17.53 -9.40
N GLY A 42 -0.91 17.45 -8.75
CA GLY A 42 0.26 16.77 -9.30
C GLY A 42 0.00 15.30 -9.59
N ARG A 43 -0.63 14.57 -8.67
CA ARG A 43 -1.00 13.17 -8.84
C ARG A 43 -2.13 12.98 -9.85
N CYS A 44 -3.17 13.83 -9.81
CA CYS A 44 -4.30 13.76 -10.75
C CYS A 44 -3.92 14.17 -12.18
N ALA A 45 -2.81 14.88 -12.39
CA ALA A 45 -2.32 15.20 -13.73
C ALA A 45 -2.04 13.98 -14.63
N SER A 46 -1.84 12.80 -14.03
CA SER A 46 -1.59 11.55 -14.77
C SER A 46 -2.47 10.39 -14.33
N ASN A 47 -3.26 10.54 -13.28
CA ASN A 47 -4.14 9.50 -12.75
C ASN A 47 -5.61 9.94 -12.79
N LYS A 48 -6.54 9.01 -12.55
CA LYS A 48 -7.97 9.30 -12.67
C LYS A 48 -8.44 10.26 -11.58
N TYR A 49 -8.23 9.90 -10.33
CA TYR A 49 -8.57 10.67 -9.12
C TYR A 49 -7.92 10.03 -7.90
N LEU A 50 -8.02 10.73 -6.78
CA LEU A 50 -7.56 10.24 -5.49
C LEU A 50 -8.75 9.96 -4.57
N VAL A 51 -8.60 8.94 -3.73
CA VAL A 51 -9.57 8.54 -2.70
C VAL A 51 -8.91 8.68 -1.33
N ASP A 52 -9.57 9.35 -0.39
CA ASP A 52 -9.09 9.42 0.99
C ASP A 52 -8.95 8.01 1.57
N ARG A 53 -7.86 7.77 2.30
CA ARG A 53 -7.59 6.48 2.97
C ARG A 53 -8.69 6.05 3.95
N MET A 54 -9.53 6.97 4.42
CA MET A 54 -10.68 6.68 5.28
C MET A 54 -11.96 6.38 4.50
N ASP A 55 -11.99 6.66 3.19
CA ASP A 55 -13.15 6.39 2.34
C ASP A 55 -13.09 4.99 1.71
N VAL A 56 -13.30 3.98 2.55
CA VAL A 56 -13.36 2.57 2.10
C VAL A 56 -14.46 2.34 1.05
N LYS A 57 -15.58 3.06 1.14
CA LYS A 57 -16.68 2.96 0.17
C LYS A 57 -16.24 3.45 -1.22
N GLY A 58 -15.50 4.56 -1.27
CA GLY A 58 -14.90 5.08 -2.49
C GLY A 58 -13.92 4.10 -3.12
N MET A 59 -13.06 3.46 -2.31
CA MET A 59 -12.12 2.42 -2.78
C MET A 59 -12.87 1.23 -3.39
N ILE A 60 -13.90 0.72 -2.71
CA ILE A 60 -14.75 -0.39 -3.21
C ILE A 60 -15.46 0.01 -4.51
N LYS A 61 -15.95 1.25 -4.59
CA LYS A 61 -16.60 1.78 -5.80
C LYS A 61 -15.62 1.80 -6.98
N ALA A 62 -14.39 2.25 -6.77
CA ALA A 62 -13.35 2.25 -7.81
C ALA A 62 -13.11 0.83 -8.36
N LEU A 63 -12.91 -0.15 -7.47
CA LEU A 63 -12.71 -1.55 -7.88
C LEU A 63 -13.92 -2.12 -8.61
N ARG A 64 -15.15 -1.85 -8.15
CA ARG A 64 -16.39 -2.29 -8.84
C ARG A 64 -16.56 -1.68 -10.23
N ASN A 65 -16.04 -0.49 -10.45
CA ASN A 65 -16.03 0.17 -11.75
C ASN A 65 -14.95 -0.40 -12.69
N GLY A 66 -14.14 -1.36 -12.24
CA GLY A 66 -13.02 -1.92 -13.01
C GLY A 66 -11.78 -1.02 -13.03
N ASP A 67 -11.71 -0.04 -12.13
CA ASP A 67 -10.53 0.80 -12.00
C ASP A 67 -9.39 0.05 -11.31
N ALA A 68 -8.16 0.35 -11.72
CA ALA A 68 -6.98 -0.08 -10.96
C ALA A 68 -6.84 0.85 -9.75
N LEU A 69 -6.86 0.27 -8.54
CA LEU A 69 -6.72 0.98 -7.28
C LEU A 69 -5.32 0.77 -6.72
N TRP A 70 -4.52 1.84 -6.59
CA TRP A 70 -3.23 1.82 -5.94
C TRP A 70 -3.37 1.93 -4.43
N TYR A 71 -2.83 0.97 -3.68
CA TYR A 71 -2.98 0.85 -2.23
C TYR A 71 -1.68 0.37 -1.58
N ALA A 72 -1.21 1.10 -0.57
CA ALA A 72 0.02 0.80 0.17
C ALA A 72 -0.31 0.60 1.67
N PRO A 73 -0.48 -0.64 2.15
CA PRO A 73 -0.88 -0.95 3.52
C PRO A 73 0.29 -1.10 4.50
N ASP A 74 1.50 -0.78 4.11
CA ASP A 74 2.74 -1.04 4.85
C ASP A 74 3.01 -0.10 6.03
N HIS A 75 2.07 0.79 6.34
CA HIS A 75 2.10 1.63 7.53
C HIS A 75 1.44 0.97 8.75
N ASP A 76 1.79 1.45 9.94
CA ASP A 76 1.13 1.07 11.18
C ASP A 76 -0.06 2.00 11.46
N TYR A 77 -1.26 1.46 11.38
CA TYR A 77 -2.53 2.17 11.57
C TYR A 77 -3.13 2.00 12.98
N GLY A 78 -2.37 1.39 13.91
CA GLY A 78 -2.85 1.05 15.24
C GLY A 78 -3.48 -0.34 15.31
N SER A 79 -4.04 -0.68 16.46
CA SER A 79 -4.67 -2.00 16.69
C SER A 79 -6.05 -2.13 16.03
N HIS A 80 -6.74 -1.01 15.77
CA HIS A 80 -8.07 -1.03 15.16
C HIS A 80 -8.01 -1.54 13.72
N ALA A 81 -8.83 -2.51 13.37
CA ALA A 81 -8.88 -3.16 12.05
C ALA A 81 -7.53 -3.77 11.60
N SER A 82 -6.66 -4.13 12.58
CA SER A 82 -5.39 -4.78 12.34
C SER A 82 -5.34 -6.15 13.00
N VAL A 83 -4.54 -7.01 12.43
CA VAL A 83 -4.12 -8.29 13.02
C VAL A 83 -2.61 -8.25 13.25
N PHE A 84 -2.11 -9.12 14.15
CA PHE A 84 -0.69 -9.19 14.45
C PHE A 84 -0.09 -10.39 13.73
N VAL A 85 0.76 -10.12 12.75
CA VAL A 85 1.38 -11.13 11.89
C VAL A 85 2.83 -10.76 11.57
N PRO A 86 3.66 -11.70 11.13
CA PRO A 86 5.07 -11.42 10.84
C PRO A 86 5.27 -10.31 9.79
N TYR A 87 6.24 -9.46 10.05
CA TYR A 87 6.77 -8.50 9.08
C TYR A 87 8.27 -8.30 9.35
N PHE A 88 9.14 -8.73 8.43
CA PHE A 88 10.59 -8.88 8.63
C PHE A 88 10.90 -9.70 9.89
N ALA A 89 11.74 -9.18 10.78
CA ALA A 89 12.12 -9.86 12.02
C ALA A 89 11.11 -9.68 13.17
N VAL A 90 10.00 -8.97 12.94
CA VAL A 90 8.98 -8.73 13.96
C VAL A 90 7.83 -9.71 13.77
N GLU A 91 7.74 -10.71 14.64
CA GLU A 91 6.74 -11.79 14.55
C GLU A 91 5.29 -11.30 14.67
N GLN A 92 5.08 -10.21 15.42
CA GLN A 92 3.76 -9.67 15.73
C GLN A 92 3.69 -8.19 15.37
N ALA A 93 3.72 -7.87 14.07
CA ALA A 93 3.55 -6.52 13.56
C ALA A 93 2.07 -6.24 13.27
N ALA A 94 1.55 -5.14 13.80
CA ALA A 94 0.18 -4.71 13.52
C ALA A 94 0.01 -4.48 12.01
N THR A 95 -0.86 -5.25 11.37
CA THR A 95 -1.08 -5.23 9.93
C THR A 95 -2.56 -5.10 9.63
N ILE A 96 -2.91 -4.08 8.84
CA ILE A 96 -4.32 -3.79 8.51
C ILE A 96 -4.93 -4.87 7.62
N THR A 97 -6.18 -5.27 7.92
CA THR A 97 -6.95 -6.25 7.12
C THR A 97 -7.59 -5.65 5.88
N GLY A 98 -7.45 -4.34 5.68
CA GLY A 98 -8.03 -3.60 4.55
C GLY A 98 -7.64 -4.15 3.17
N THR A 99 -6.42 -4.70 3.03
CA THR A 99 -5.97 -5.31 1.78
C THR A 99 -6.87 -6.49 1.38
N ALA A 100 -7.11 -7.42 2.30
CA ALA A 100 -8.00 -8.56 2.09
C ALA A 100 -9.45 -8.11 1.83
N THR A 101 -9.93 -7.11 2.58
CA THR A 101 -11.27 -6.52 2.38
C THR A 101 -11.44 -5.97 0.96
N LEU A 102 -10.46 -5.25 0.44
CA LEU A 102 -10.50 -4.73 -0.92
C LEU A 102 -10.36 -5.84 -1.97
N ALA A 103 -9.53 -6.84 -1.70
CA ALA A 103 -9.35 -7.97 -2.60
C ALA A 103 -10.60 -8.85 -2.74
N ARG A 104 -11.49 -8.88 -1.71
CA ARG A 104 -12.79 -9.59 -1.75
C ARG A 104 -13.82 -8.93 -2.68
N VAL A 105 -13.57 -7.74 -3.19
CA VAL A 105 -14.49 -7.11 -4.15
C VAL A 105 -14.55 -7.98 -5.42
N LYS A 106 -15.76 -8.31 -5.86
CA LYS A 106 -15.98 -9.21 -7.01
C LYS A 106 -15.17 -8.79 -8.23
N ASN A 107 -14.52 -9.75 -8.87
CA ASN A 107 -13.66 -9.58 -10.04
C ASN A 107 -12.37 -8.76 -9.77
N THR A 108 -11.98 -8.59 -8.51
CA THR A 108 -10.71 -7.94 -8.18
C THR A 108 -9.57 -8.95 -8.26
N VAL A 109 -8.50 -8.55 -8.92
CA VAL A 109 -7.21 -9.25 -8.96
C VAL A 109 -6.20 -8.40 -8.22
N THR A 110 -5.40 -9.00 -7.34
CA THR A 110 -4.35 -8.29 -6.59
C THR A 110 -2.99 -8.52 -7.22
N LEU A 111 -2.30 -7.42 -7.57
CA LEU A 111 -0.98 -7.41 -8.19
C LEU A 111 0.00 -6.69 -7.28
N PRO A 112 1.10 -7.30 -6.84
CA PRO A 112 2.20 -6.58 -6.20
C PRO A 112 2.79 -5.57 -7.19
N CYS A 113 3.06 -4.34 -6.72
CA CYS A 113 3.70 -3.35 -7.56
C CYS A 113 4.57 -2.39 -6.76
N TYR A 114 5.69 -1.98 -7.33
CA TYR A 114 6.60 -1.01 -6.73
C TYR A 114 7.47 -0.37 -7.80
N ASN A 115 8.06 0.77 -7.46
CA ASN A 115 8.98 1.49 -8.33
C ASN A 115 10.32 1.70 -7.60
N ILE A 116 11.41 1.40 -8.26
CA ILE A 116 12.76 1.61 -7.73
C ILE A 116 13.60 2.41 -8.72
N ARG A 117 14.54 3.19 -8.18
CA ARG A 117 15.57 3.87 -8.98
C ARG A 117 16.72 2.90 -9.25
N THR A 118 17.19 2.92 -10.47
CA THR A 118 18.38 2.19 -10.95
C THR A 118 19.44 3.16 -11.47
N SER A 119 20.58 2.67 -11.92
CA SER A 119 21.60 3.47 -12.60
C SER A 119 21.10 4.09 -13.91
N GLU A 120 20.11 3.47 -14.55
CA GLU A 120 19.59 3.88 -15.86
C GLU A 120 18.29 4.69 -15.76
N GLY A 121 17.76 4.89 -14.53
CA GLY A 121 16.52 5.65 -14.31
C GLY A 121 15.59 4.98 -13.30
N TYR A 122 14.32 4.81 -13.65
CA TYR A 122 13.31 4.26 -12.76
C TYR A 122 12.60 3.08 -13.40
N THR A 123 12.45 2.00 -12.64
CA THR A 123 11.77 0.79 -13.11
C THR A 123 10.50 0.55 -12.30
N LEU A 124 9.36 0.54 -12.99
CA LEU A 124 8.08 0.12 -12.43
C LEU A 124 7.96 -1.41 -12.55
N HIS A 125 7.86 -2.08 -11.41
CA HIS A 125 7.63 -3.51 -11.33
C HIS A 125 6.15 -3.78 -11.07
N ILE A 126 5.56 -4.66 -11.87
CA ILE A 126 4.21 -5.19 -11.66
C ILE A 126 4.35 -6.71 -11.66
N GLY A 127 4.06 -7.33 -10.52
CA GLY A 127 4.15 -8.77 -10.34
C GLY A 127 2.97 -9.52 -10.97
N ALA A 128 3.06 -10.85 -10.94
CA ALA A 128 1.95 -11.73 -11.31
C ALA A 128 0.77 -11.56 -10.31
N PRO A 129 -0.46 -11.87 -10.74
CA PRO A 129 -1.60 -11.97 -9.85
C PRO A 129 -1.32 -12.90 -8.67
N LEU A 130 -1.68 -12.46 -7.45
CA LEU A 130 -1.59 -13.33 -6.29
C LEU A 130 -2.57 -14.50 -6.43
N ALA A 131 -2.05 -15.72 -6.55
CA ALA A 131 -2.86 -16.90 -6.58
C ALA A 131 -3.52 -17.16 -5.21
N ASP A 132 -4.76 -17.61 -5.22
CA ASP A 132 -5.55 -17.94 -4.02
C ASP A 132 -5.60 -16.80 -2.99
N TYR A 133 -5.70 -15.56 -3.49
CA TYR A 133 -5.79 -14.37 -2.68
C TYR A 133 -7.00 -13.52 -3.03
N PRO A 134 -7.84 -13.15 -2.05
CA PRO A 134 -7.75 -13.45 -0.62
C PRO A 134 -8.22 -14.89 -0.32
N SER A 135 -7.61 -15.51 0.70
CA SER A 135 -7.94 -16.86 1.14
C SER A 135 -9.26 -16.96 1.95
N GLY A 136 -9.65 -15.84 2.55
CA GLY A 136 -10.76 -15.76 3.49
C GLY A 136 -10.33 -15.77 4.97
N ASP A 137 -9.07 -16.06 5.26
CA ASP A 137 -8.46 -15.94 6.58
C ASP A 137 -7.68 -14.62 6.67
N ASP A 138 -8.13 -13.71 7.51
CA ASP A 138 -7.55 -12.37 7.65
C ASP A 138 -6.09 -12.41 8.14
N LEU A 139 -5.71 -13.38 8.99
CA LEU A 139 -4.33 -13.55 9.44
C LEU A 139 -3.43 -14.02 8.29
N ALA A 140 -3.86 -15.07 7.58
CA ALA A 140 -3.13 -15.60 6.42
C ALA A 140 -2.98 -14.55 5.31
N ASP A 141 -4.04 -13.81 5.04
CA ASP A 141 -4.08 -12.77 4.00
C ASP A 141 -3.18 -11.59 4.37
N ALA A 142 -3.22 -11.11 5.61
CA ALA A 142 -2.34 -10.03 6.09
C ALA A 142 -0.86 -10.46 6.06
N ALA A 143 -0.55 -11.67 6.52
CA ALA A 143 0.80 -12.22 6.46
C ALA A 143 1.28 -12.39 5.00
N ARG A 144 0.40 -12.78 4.07
CA ARG A 144 0.74 -12.87 2.64
C ARG A 144 1.04 -11.49 2.06
N ALA A 145 0.21 -10.47 2.35
CA ALA A 145 0.46 -9.10 1.91
C ALA A 145 1.82 -8.58 2.42
N ASN A 146 2.14 -8.83 3.70
CA ASN A 146 3.44 -8.48 4.27
C ASN A 146 4.59 -9.17 3.51
N ARG A 147 4.51 -10.46 3.23
CA ARG A 147 5.56 -11.19 2.48
C ARG A 147 5.79 -10.59 1.09
N GLU A 148 4.74 -10.20 0.37
CA GLU A 148 4.89 -9.55 -0.95
C GLU A 148 5.60 -8.19 -0.84
N ILE A 149 5.26 -7.41 0.19
CA ILE A 149 5.92 -6.13 0.46
C ILE A 149 7.38 -6.35 0.87
N GLU A 150 7.67 -7.30 1.75
CA GLU A 150 9.05 -7.67 2.10
C GLU A 150 9.88 -8.06 0.88
N ALA A 151 9.31 -8.87 -0.01
CA ALA A 151 9.98 -9.28 -1.24
C ALA A 151 10.30 -8.09 -2.13
N ALA A 152 9.42 -7.08 -2.20
CA ALA A 152 9.67 -5.82 -2.91
C ALA A 152 10.77 -5.01 -2.22
N VAL A 153 10.68 -4.81 -0.90
CA VAL A 153 11.65 -4.02 -0.12
C VAL A 153 13.06 -4.62 -0.19
N ARG A 154 13.19 -5.95 -0.17
CA ARG A 154 14.48 -6.63 -0.28
C ARG A 154 15.21 -6.39 -1.63
N LYS A 155 14.51 -5.89 -2.66
CA LYS A 155 15.14 -5.54 -3.95
C LYS A 155 15.93 -4.24 -3.90
N ALA A 156 15.50 -3.29 -3.06
CA ALA A 156 16.17 -2.00 -2.88
C ALA A 156 15.87 -1.45 -1.45
N PRO A 157 16.40 -2.10 -0.40
CA PRO A 157 16.06 -1.77 0.98
C PRO A 157 16.45 -0.33 1.35
N GLU A 158 17.49 0.22 0.74
CA GLU A 158 17.94 1.61 0.93
C GLU A 158 16.97 2.65 0.36
N GLN A 159 16.01 2.24 -0.47
CA GLN A 159 15.01 3.12 -1.06
C GLN A 159 13.65 3.04 -0.36
N TYR A 160 13.50 2.16 0.64
CA TYR A 160 12.26 2.06 1.40
C TYR A 160 12.18 3.13 2.49
N MET A 161 10.97 3.62 2.78
CA MET A 161 10.73 4.70 3.74
C MET A 161 10.80 4.19 5.19
N TRP A 162 12.00 3.86 5.70
CA TRP A 162 12.24 3.40 7.07
C TRP A 162 11.93 4.43 8.15
N LEU A 163 11.76 5.70 7.80
CA LEU A 163 11.38 6.78 8.73
C LEU A 163 9.98 6.58 9.35
N HIS A 164 9.15 5.77 8.72
CA HIS A 164 7.85 5.43 9.26
C HIS A 164 8.00 4.44 10.43
N ARG A 165 7.43 4.78 11.60
CA ARG A 165 7.43 3.90 12.78
C ARG A 165 6.47 2.73 12.59
N ARG A 166 6.89 1.74 11.78
CA ARG A 166 6.08 0.59 11.35
C ARG A 166 5.68 -0.36 12.49
N PHE A 167 6.44 -0.40 13.57
CA PHE A 167 6.29 -1.33 14.67
C PHE A 167 5.91 -0.66 15.99
N LYS A 168 5.25 0.50 15.95
CA LYS A 168 4.86 1.26 17.15
C LYS A 168 3.74 0.59 17.93
N THR A 169 2.82 -0.12 17.24
CA THR A 169 1.68 -0.79 17.87
C THR A 169 2.06 -2.20 18.27
N ARG A 170 1.95 -2.48 19.56
CA ARG A 170 2.25 -3.79 20.15
C ARG A 170 0.95 -4.57 20.38
N PRO A 171 0.99 -5.94 20.38
CA PRO A 171 -0.16 -6.77 20.75
C PRO A 171 -0.66 -6.46 22.17
N ASN A 172 0.28 -6.33 23.11
CA ASN A 172 0.00 -5.85 24.45
C ASN A 172 0.49 -4.40 24.57
N PRO A 173 -0.38 -3.42 24.89
CA PRO A 173 0.01 -2.01 25.04
C PRO A 173 1.06 -1.76 26.11
N GLU A 174 1.21 -2.66 27.08
CA GLU A 174 2.21 -2.57 28.16
C GLU A 174 3.61 -3.08 27.75
N ASP A 175 3.70 -3.75 26.59
CA ASP A 175 4.99 -4.20 26.08
C ASP A 175 5.91 -3.02 25.75
N ALA A 176 7.21 -3.18 26.03
CA ALA A 176 8.21 -2.19 25.65
C ALA A 176 8.14 -1.90 24.13
N GLY A 177 8.10 -0.62 23.77
CA GLY A 177 8.12 -0.19 22.38
C GLY A 177 9.46 -0.51 21.70
N TYR A 178 9.44 -0.58 20.38
CA TYR A 178 10.68 -0.69 19.58
C TYR A 178 11.34 0.66 19.30
N TYR A 179 10.72 1.78 19.71
CA TYR A 179 11.19 3.15 19.45
C TYR A 179 11.22 3.98 20.72
#